data_13ae02840fa6869c442fedfd0bf38826
#
_entry.id   13ae02840fa6869c442fedfd0bf38826
#
_cell.length_a   1.000
_cell.length_b   1.000
_cell.length_c   1.000
_cell.angle_alpha   90.00
_cell.angle_beta   90.00
_cell.angle_gamma   90.00
#
_symmetry.space_group_name_H-M   'P 1'
#
loop_
_entity.id
_entity.type
_entity.pdbx_description
1 polymer ?
#
loop_
_entity_poly.entity_id
_entity_poly.type
_entity_poly.pdbx_seq_one_letter_code
_entity_poly.pdbx_strand_id
1 'polypeptide(L)'
;IICHLGFAFVLPAFPSKALALVLIVTLGVSFSLVPAALWPSVPKIIDEKILGSAYCLIFWVQNIGLCLVPLLIGATLQATGGYTVPMIIFSSFGVLAFLLTFLLKMEDKKKGYGLELPNVKE
;
A
#
# COMPACT_ATOMS: atom_id res chain seq x y z
N ILE A 1 -2.33 1.61 -7.79
CA ILE A 1 -2.78 2.75 -8.61
C ILE A 1 -3.51 2.22 -9.86
N ILE A 2 -2.81 1.60 -10.81
CA ILE A 2 -3.38 1.15 -12.11
C ILE A 2 -4.64 0.30 -11.94
N CYS A 3 -4.64 -0.69 -11.02
CA CYS A 3 -5.82 -1.53 -10.78
C CYS A 3 -7.02 -0.71 -10.28
N HIS A 4 -6.82 0.24 -9.37
CA HIS A 4 -7.90 1.08 -8.85
C HIS A 4 -8.47 2.01 -9.92
N LEU A 5 -7.62 2.56 -10.80
CA LEU A 5 -8.09 3.32 -11.97
C LEU A 5 -8.84 2.42 -12.96
N GLY A 6 -8.38 1.17 -13.14
CA GLY A 6 -9.09 0.17 -13.92
C GLY A 6 -10.50 -0.12 -13.39
N PHE A 7 -10.65 -0.25 -12.07
CA PHE A 7 -11.96 -0.40 -11.43
C PHE A 7 -12.81 0.88 -11.53
N ALA A 8 -12.20 2.06 -11.44
CA ALA A 8 -12.91 3.34 -11.49
C ALA A 8 -13.50 3.66 -12.87
N PHE A 9 -12.74 3.38 -13.93
CA PHE A 9 -13.05 3.88 -15.28
C PHE A 9 -13.22 2.78 -16.33
N VAL A 10 -12.38 1.75 -16.31
CA VAL A 10 -12.38 0.72 -17.35
C VAL A 10 -13.49 -0.30 -17.12
N LEU A 11 -13.65 -0.78 -15.92
CA LEU A 11 -14.69 -1.77 -15.61
C LEU A 11 -16.12 -1.25 -15.80
N PRO A 12 -16.47 0.00 -15.42
CA PRO A 12 -17.78 0.55 -15.75
C PRO A 12 -18.04 0.74 -17.25
N ALA A 13 -16.99 1.09 -18.02
CA ALA A 13 -17.09 1.27 -19.47
C ALA A 13 -17.22 -0.08 -20.22
N PHE A 14 -16.54 -1.12 -19.72
CA PHE A 14 -16.54 -2.47 -20.28
C PHE A 14 -16.82 -3.50 -19.19
N PRO A 15 -18.08 -3.69 -18.79
CA PRO A 15 -18.45 -4.59 -17.70
C PRO A 15 -18.21 -6.06 -18.09
N SER A 16 -17.07 -6.60 -17.66
CA SER A 16 -16.65 -7.97 -17.94
C SER A 16 -16.18 -8.67 -16.67
N LYS A 17 -16.70 -9.86 -16.41
CA LYS A 17 -16.28 -10.71 -15.28
C LYS A 17 -14.78 -11.08 -15.39
N ALA A 18 -14.29 -11.34 -16.60
CA ALA A 18 -12.89 -11.66 -16.85
C ALA A 18 -11.98 -10.46 -16.50
N LEU A 19 -12.36 -9.25 -16.92
CA LEU A 19 -11.63 -8.02 -16.60
C LEU A 19 -11.58 -7.79 -15.08
N ALA A 20 -12.72 -7.96 -14.39
CA ALA A 20 -12.77 -7.83 -12.93
C ALA A 20 -11.82 -8.83 -12.24
N LEU A 21 -11.82 -10.09 -12.67
CA LEU A 21 -10.92 -11.11 -12.13
C LEU A 21 -9.45 -10.76 -12.35
N VAL A 22 -9.07 -10.32 -13.54
CA VAL A 22 -7.69 -9.90 -13.83
C VAL A 22 -7.26 -8.75 -12.92
N LEU A 23 -8.11 -7.74 -12.73
CA LEU A 23 -7.82 -6.61 -11.86
C LEU A 23 -7.67 -7.04 -10.39
N ILE A 24 -8.55 -7.94 -9.89
CA ILE A 24 -8.49 -8.44 -8.51
C ILE A 24 -7.22 -9.27 -8.30
N VAL A 25 -6.90 -10.18 -9.21
CA VAL A 25 -5.69 -11.02 -9.11
C VAL A 25 -4.43 -10.15 -9.13
N THR A 26 -4.35 -9.20 -10.06
CA THR A 26 -3.23 -8.26 -10.16
C THR A 26 -3.09 -7.42 -8.89
N LEU A 27 -4.21 -6.96 -8.32
CA LEU A 27 -4.23 -6.22 -7.07
C LEU A 27 -3.74 -7.09 -5.90
N GLY A 28 -4.20 -8.34 -5.83
CA GLY A 28 -3.79 -9.29 -4.78
C GLY A 28 -2.29 -9.59 -4.82
N VAL A 29 -1.74 -9.86 -6.00
CA VAL A 29 -0.28 -10.05 -6.19
C VAL A 29 0.48 -8.79 -5.77
N SER A 30 0.05 -7.61 -6.23
CA SER A 30 0.69 -6.34 -5.87
C SER A 30 0.64 -6.08 -4.36
N PHE A 31 -0.49 -6.40 -3.72
CA PHE A 31 -0.65 -6.26 -2.27
C PHE A 31 0.31 -7.18 -1.50
N SER A 32 0.52 -8.41 -1.96
CA SER A 32 1.43 -9.37 -1.31
C SER A 32 2.88 -8.92 -1.33
N LEU A 33 3.30 -8.20 -2.37
CA LEU A 33 4.68 -7.72 -2.52
C LEU A 33 5.02 -6.59 -1.53
N VAL A 34 4.05 -5.78 -1.13
CA VAL A 34 4.29 -4.64 -0.23
C VAL A 34 4.81 -5.09 1.14
N PRO A 35 4.11 -5.96 1.91
CA PRO A 35 4.63 -6.42 3.19
C PRO A 35 5.91 -7.26 3.02
N ALA A 36 6.04 -8.05 1.96
CA ALA A 36 7.25 -8.82 1.70
C ALA A 36 8.50 -7.96 1.55
N ALA A 37 8.36 -6.74 1.04
CA ALA A 37 9.46 -5.78 0.93
C ALA A 37 9.65 -4.93 2.19
N LEU A 38 8.57 -4.48 2.83
CA LEU A 38 8.63 -3.54 3.96
C LEU A 38 9.08 -4.19 5.26
N TRP A 39 8.54 -5.37 5.63
CA TRP A 39 8.86 -6.00 6.91
C TRP A 39 10.35 -6.32 7.08
N PRO A 40 11.05 -6.88 6.08
CA PRO A 40 12.49 -7.13 6.19
C PRO A 40 13.36 -5.86 6.20
N SER A 41 12.81 -4.70 5.81
CA SER A 41 13.54 -3.43 5.80
C SER A 41 13.64 -2.81 7.20
N VAL A 42 12.70 -3.11 8.09
CA VAL A 42 12.65 -2.51 9.44
C VAL A 42 13.93 -2.81 10.26
N PRO A 43 14.42 -4.08 10.36
CA PRO A 43 15.63 -4.38 11.11
C PRO A 43 16.90 -3.76 10.54
N LYS A 44 16.88 -3.28 9.29
CA LYS A 44 18.03 -2.59 8.70
C LYS A 44 18.15 -1.13 9.14
N ILE A 45 17.04 -0.55 9.60
CA ILE A 45 16.96 0.88 9.96
C ILE A 45 16.98 1.05 11.48
N ILE A 46 16.44 0.07 12.21
CA ILE A 46 16.16 0.16 13.64
C ILE A 46 17.09 -0.76 14.43
N ASP A 47 17.64 -0.28 15.55
CA ASP A 47 18.45 -1.05 16.48
C ASP A 47 17.65 -2.25 17.03
N GLU A 48 18.30 -3.41 17.15
CA GLU A 48 17.68 -4.65 17.64
C GLU A 48 17.04 -4.49 19.03
N LYS A 49 17.60 -3.63 19.89
CA LYS A 49 17.10 -3.37 21.25
C LYS A 49 15.69 -2.78 21.29
N ILE A 50 15.33 -2.01 20.27
CA ILE A 50 14.02 -1.30 20.19
C ILE A 50 13.15 -1.81 19.04
N LEU A 51 13.57 -2.87 18.36
CA LEU A 51 12.90 -3.42 17.19
C LEU A 51 11.44 -3.84 17.50
N GLY A 52 11.20 -4.44 18.66
CA GLY A 52 9.83 -4.79 19.09
C GLY A 52 8.93 -3.58 19.23
N SER A 53 9.43 -2.50 19.84
CA SER A 53 8.68 -1.24 19.96
C SER A 53 8.41 -0.60 18.61
N ALA A 54 9.36 -0.67 17.69
CA ALA A 54 9.19 -0.16 16.33
C ALA A 54 8.09 -0.91 15.58
N TYR A 55 8.06 -2.24 15.64
CA TYR A 55 6.98 -3.03 15.05
C TYR A 55 5.62 -2.72 15.70
N CYS A 56 5.57 -2.58 17.02
CA CYS A 56 4.33 -2.19 17.71
C CYS A 56 3.79 -0.85 17.21
N LEU A 57 4.66 0.14 17.02
CA LEU A 57 4.27 1.45 16.50
C LEU A 57 3.75 1.35 15.05
N ILE A 58 4.43 0.60 14.21
CA ILE A 58 4.02 0.36 12.82
C ILE A 58 2.64 -0.29 12.78
N PHE A 59 2.42 -1.35 13.57
CA PHE A 59 1.12 -2.02 13.66
C PHE A 59 0.03 -1.11 14.22
N TRP A 60 0.36 -0.26 15.19
CA TRP A 60 -0.60 0.69 15.74
C TRP A 60 -1.08 1.69 14.67
N VAL A 61 -0.17 2.29 13.93
CA VAL A 61 -0.49 3.18 12.81
C VAL A 61 -1.30 2.44 11.73
N GLN A 62 -0.89 1.22 11.38
CA GLN A 62 -1.62 0.39 10.42
C GLN A 62 -3.06 0.12 10.86
N ASN A 63 -3.30 -0.20 12.14
CA ASN A 63 -4.64 -0.47 12.65
C ASN A 63 -5.54 0.78 12.64
N ILE A 64 -4.99 1.97 12.86
CA ILE A 64 -5.73 3.23 12.67
C ILE A 64 -6.21 3.32 11.21
N GLY A 65 -5.34 3.06 10.24
CA GLY A 65 -5.71 3.04 8.83
C GLY A 65 -6.78 1.99 8.50
N LEU A 66 -6.62 0.77 9.01
CA LEU A 66 -7.59 -0.32 8.84
C LEU A 66 -8.97 0.00 9.42
N CYS A 67 -9.04 0.84 10.45
CA CYS A 67 -10.31 1.30 11.02
C CYS A 67 -10.91 2.46 10.21
N LEU A 68 -10.11 3.50 9.94
CA LEU A 68 -10.63 4.74 9.35
C LEU A 68 -10.92 4.63 7.85
N VAL A 69 -10.10 3.92 7.09
CA VAL A 69 -10.25 3.82 5.64
C VAL A 69 -11.57 3.16 5.22
N PRO A 70 -12.00 2.02 5.78
CA PRO A 70 -13.30 1.44 5.45
C PRO A 70 -14.48 2.36 5.78
N LEU A 71 -14.41 3.11 6.89
CA LEU A 71 -15.44 4.10 7.25
C LEU A 71 -15.53 5.23 6.23
N LEU A 72 -14.38 5.77 5.83
CA LEU A 72 -14.30 6.80 4.79
C LEU A 72 -14.87 6.30 3.45
N ILE A 73 -14.49 5.10 3.05
CA ILE A 73 -14.97 4.48 1.80
C ILE A 73 -16.47 4.21 1.86
N GLY A 74 -16.98 3.68 2.99
CA GLY A 74 -18.41 3.45 3.18
C GLY A 74 -19.23 4.74 3.12
N ALA A 75 -18.79 5.79 3.80
CA ALA A 75 -19.42 7.11 3.77
C ALA A 75 -19.41 7.70 2.35
N THR A 76 -18.30 7.59 1.64
CA THR A 76 -18.16 8.09 0.28
C THR A 76 -19.07 7.32 -0.69
N LEU A 77 -19.17 6.00 -0.55
CA LEU A 77 -20.05 5.16 -1.36
C LEU A 77 -21.52 5.54 -1.14
N GLN A 78 -21.95 5.76 0.10
CA GLN A 78 -23.30 6.21 0.42
C GLN A 78 -23.61 7.60 -0.17
N ALA A 79 -22.65 8.53 -0.08
CA ALA A 79 -22.83 9.88 -0.57
C ALA A 79 -22.88 9.98 -2.10
N THR A 80 -22.12 9.15 -2.81
CA THR A 80 -21.97 9.23 -4.28
C THR A 80 -22.79 8.19 -5.04
N GLY A 81 -23.29 7.15 -4.36
CA GLY A 81 -24.05 6.07 -4.97
C GLY A 81 -23.26 5.19 -5.93
N GLY A 82 -21.92 5.34 -6.01
CA GLY A 82 -21.08 4.62 -6.95
C GLY A 82 -19.65 4.38 -6.47
N TYR A 83 -18.96 3.42 -7.09
CA TYR A 83 -17.61 3.01 -6.72
C TYR A 83 -16.49 3.88 -7.31
N THR A 84 -16.80 4.77 -8.26
CA THR A 84 -15.78 5.59 -8.96
C THR A 84 -15.00 6.45 -7.97
N VAL A 85 -15.70 7.20 -7.11
CA VAL A 85 -15.04 8.08 -6.13
C VAL A 85 -14.24 7.31 -5.09
N PRO A 86 -14.76 6.24 -4.45
CA PRO A 86 -13.96 5.34 -3.61
C PRO A 86 -12.69 4.83 -4.28
N MET A 87 -12.75 4.41 -5.54
CA MET A 87 -11.57 3.91 -6.28
C MET A 87 -10.54 5.00 -6.55
N ILE A 88 -10.97 6.24 -6.81
CA ILE A 88 -10.07 7.40 -6.94
C ILE A 88 -9.37 7.69 -5.59
N ILE A 89 -10.08 7.61 -4.48
CA ILE A 89 -9.50 7.78 -3.14
C ILE A 89 -8.41 6.72 -2.89
N PHE A 90 -8.68 5.43 -3.18
CA PHE A 90 -7.66 4.38 -3.08
C PHE A 90 -6.48 4.64 -4.01
N SER A 91 -6.72 5.13 -5.22
CA SER A 91 -5.64 5.49 -6.15
C SER A 91 -4.77 6.62 -5.59
N SER A 92 -5.38 7.63 -4.93
CA SER A 92 -4.64 8.73 -4.31
C SER A 92 -3.77 8.26 -3.14
N PHE A 93 -4.26 7.32 -2.31
CA PHE A 93 -3.42 6.67 -1.29
C PHE A 93 -2.25 5.89 -1.91
N GLY A 94 -2.47 5.26 -3.06
CA GLY A 94 -1.41 4.60 -3.81
C GLY A 94 -0.34 5.58 -4.31
N VAL A 95 -0.74 6.77 -4.79
CA VAL A 95 0.20 7.84 -5.17
C VAL A 95 0.99 8.33 -3.96
N LEU A 96 0.32 8.55 -2.83
CA LEU A 96 0.97 8.97 -1.58
C LEU A 96 2.00 7.91 -1.13
N ALA A 97 1.62 6.63 -1.12
CA ALA A 97 2.53 5.54 -0.78
C ALA A 97 3.74 5.47 -1.72
N PHE A 98 3.55 5.70 -3.02
CA PHE A 98 4.64 5.75 -3.99
C PHE A 98 5.61 6.90 -3.70
N LEU A 99 5.10 8.10 -3.37
CA LEU A 99 5.93 9.25 -3.01
C LEU A 99 6.72 8.98 -1.73
N LEU A 100 6.10 8.40 -0.70
CA LEU A 100 6.77 8.04 0.55
C LEU A 100 7.87 6.98 0.33
N THR A 101 7.61 6.00 -0.52
CA THR A 101 8.61 4.98 -0.90
C THR A 101 9.79 5.60 -1.63
N PHE A 102 9.53 6.57 -2.50
CA PHE A 102 10.59 7.30 -3.20
C PHE A 102 11.45 8.13 -2.22
N LEU A 103 10.82 8.79 -1.24
CA LEU A 103 11.55 9.51 -0.19
C LEU A 103 12.40 8.56 0.67
N LEU A 104 11.86 7.40 1.03
CA LEU A 104 12.61 6.36 1.74
C LEU A 104 13.84 5.89 0.96
N LYS A 105 13.69 5.67 -0.35
CA LYS A 105 14.80 5.30 -1.23
C LYS A 105 15.87 6.40 -1.32
N MET A 106 15.45 7.66 -1.34
CA MET A 106 16.40 8.79 -1.31
C MET A 106 17.20 8.84 0.01
N GLU A 107 16.50 8.58 1.12
CA GLU A 107 17.13 8.58 2.44
C GLU A 107 18.07 7.36 2.63
N ASP A 108 17.70 6.20 2.10
CA ASP A 108 18.56 5.02 2.07
C ASP A 108 19.86 5.29 1.33
N LYS A 109 19.81 5.95 0.17
CA LYS A 109 21.02 6.34 -0.58
C LYS A 109 21.92 7.30 0.19
N LYS A 110 21.35 8.18 1.02
CA LYS A 110 22.14 9.13 1.83
C LYS A 110 22.80 8.46 3.03
N LYS A 111 22.08 7.55 3.68
CA LYS A 111 22.50 6.95 4.96
C LYS A 111 23.12 5.56 4.81
N GLY A 112 22.97 4.93 3.65
CA GLY A 112 23.58 3.63 3.37
C GLY A 112 22.99 2.47 4.16
N TYR A 113 21.69 2.47 4.43
CA TYR A 113 21.01 1.37 5.16
C TYR A 113 20.99 0.04 4.39
N GLY A 114 21.17 0.10 3.06
CA GLY A 114 21.19 -1.08 2.20
C GLY A 114 19.84 -1.77 2.09
N LEU A 115 18.76 -1.00 1.97
CA LEU A 115 17.39 -1.56 1.92
C LEU A 115 17.17 -2.46 0.69
N GLU A 116 17.89 -2.21 -0.40
CA GLU A 116 17.83 -3.01 -1.64
C GLU A 116 18.73 -4.26 -1.59
N LEU A 117 19.59 -4.41 -0.60
CA LEU A 117 20.50 -5.56 -0.46
C LEU A 117 19.76 -6.74 0.19
N PRO A 118 20.17 -7.99 -0.09
CA PRO A 118 19.60 -9.16 0.60
C PRO A 118 19.91 -9.12 2.12
N ASN A 119 19.03 -9.72 2.93
CA ASN A 119 19.19 -9.82 4.39
C ASN A 119 20.17 -10.91 4.83
N VAL A 120 21.13 -11.28 3.99
CA VAL A 120 22.16 -12.29 4.31
C VAL A 120 23.29 -11.56 5.02
N LYS A 121 23.47 -11.84 6.33
CA LYS A 121 24.71 -11.51 7.03
C LYS A 121 25.72 -12.56 6.57
N GLU A 122 26.76 -12.16 5.86
CA GLU A 122 27.97 -12.97 5.67
C GLU A 122 28.71 -13.12 7.02
#